data_7954f6aa06e86f69901f4021c2e8997e
#
_entry.id   7954f6aa06e86f69901f4021c2e8997e
#
_cell.length_a   1.000
_cell.length_b   1.000
_cell.length_c   1.000
_cell.angle_alpha   90.00
_cell.angle_beta   90.00
_cell.angle_gamma   90.00
#
_symmetry.space_group_name_H-M   'P 1'
#
loop_
_entity.id
_entity.type
_entity.pdbx_description
1 polymer ?
#
loop_
_entity_poly.entity_id
_entity_poly.type
_entity_poly.pdbx_seq_one_letter_code
_entity_poly.pdbx_strand_id
1 'polypeptide(L)'
;MKIAIAGAAGRMGRTLTRIASETSGIEIAGGLESSGSPQVGSDMGELAGIGKLGVKVSNDPARLLAQVDGVIDFTMPAATVALSEIAAQKRIVHVIGTTGLSDIDEGKIREAARRARIVKSDNMSVGVNLLAALVEKIARTLPSDFDIEILELHHRHKVDAPSGTALLLGQAAAAGRNIELKDKAIRGRDGQTGARPTGHIGFGSLRGGSVVGEHSVIFAGPSERIELVHRAESRDIFAHGAMRAALWAEDKQPGLYSIADVMGLAD
;
A
#
# COMPACT_ATOMS: atom_id res chain seq x y z
N MET A 1 16.91 -9.72 -10.15
CA MET A 1 15.78 -10.36 -9.47
C MET A 1 14.69 -10.70 -10.48
N LYS A 2 14.31 -11.98 -10.59
CA LYS A 2 13.19 -12.43 -11.44
C LYS A 2 11.89 -12.36 -10.66
N ILE A 3 10.87 -11.71 -11.23
CA ILE A 3 9.58 -11.56 -10.56
C ILE A 3 8.40 -12.11 -11.37
N ALA A 4 7.36 -12.55 -10.65
CA ALA A 4 6.02 -12.73 -11.17
C ALA A 4 5.12 -11.58 -10.72
N ILE A 5 4.11 -11.23 -11.53
CA ILE A 5 3.10 -10.22 -11.19
C ILE A 5 1.74 -10.91 -11.11
N ALA A 6 1.13 -10.92 -9.93
CA ALA A 6 -0.20 -11.45 -9.71
C ALA A 6 -1.29 -10.43 -10.09
N GLY A 7 -2.38 -10.90 -10.69
CA GLY A 7 -3.42 -10.05 -11.24
C GLY A 7 -2.94 -9.22 -12.43
N ALA A 8 -2.11 -9.82 -13.29
CA ALA A 8 -1.37 -9.16 -14.38
C ALA A 8 -2.26 -8.38 -15.35
N ALA A 9 -3.49 -8.81 -15.60
CA ALA A 9 -4.43 -8.16 -16.49
C ALA A 9 -5.22 -7.01 -15.83
N GLY A 10 -5.16 -6.92 -14.51
CA GLY A 10 -5.81 -5.85 -13.73
C GLY A 10 -5.14 -4.48 -13.92
N ARG A 11 -5.80 -3.43 -13.43
CA ARG A 11 -5.26 -2.05 -13.51
C ARG A 11 -3.87 -1.93 -12.89
N MET A 12 -3.69 -2.44 -11.66
CA MET A 12 -2.38 -2.41 -11.01
C MET A 12 -1.39 -3.37 -11.67
N GLY A 13 -1.81 -4.57 -12.11
CA GLY A 13 -0.94 -5.51 -12.79
C GLY A 13 -0.31 -4.93 -14.06
N ARG A 14 -1.07 -4.19 -14.87
CA ARG A 14 -0.56 -3.49 -16.07
C ARG A 14 0.42 -2.37 -15.69
N THR A 15 0.11 -1.60 -14.65
CA THR A 15 1.02 -0.56 -14.13
C THR A 15 2.32 -1.18 -13.62
N LEU A 16 2.22 -2.26 -12.84
CA LEU A 16 3.37 -3.01 -12.32
C LEU A 16 4.23 -3.57 -13.45
N THR A 17 3.61 -4.11 -14.51
CA THR A 17 4.33 -4.63 -15.68
C THR A 17 5.13 -3.53 -16.37
N ARG A 18 4.53 -2.37 -16.61
CA ARG A 18 5.22 -1.23 -17.22
C ARG A 18 6.39 -0.75 -16.35
N ILE A 19 6.14 -0.48 -15.07
CA ILE A 19 7.19 0.01 -14.16
C ILE A 19 8.30 -1.03 -13.96
N ALA A 20 7.95 -2.32 -13.85
CA ALA A 20 8.94 -3.38 -13.73
C ALA A 20 9.85 -3.47 -14.97
N SER A 21 9.30 -3.26 -16.19
CA SER A 21 10.08 -3.29 -17.43
C SER A 21 11.09 -2.13 -17.53
N GLU A 22 10.87 -1.05 -16.80
CA GLU A 22 11.74 0.13 -16.73
C GLU A 22 12.68 0.11 -15.51
N THR A 23 12.47 -0.84 -14.57
CA THR A 23 13.22 -0.90 -13.31
C THR A 23 14.49 -1.72 -13.46
N SER A 24 15.65 -1.08 -13.29
CA SER A 24 16.93 -1.78 -13.29
C SER A 24 17.00 -2.83 -12.18
N GLY A 25 17.54 -4.01 -12.49
CA GLY A 25 17.64 -5.13 -11.55
C GLY A 25 16.38 -6.00 -11.46
N ILE A 26 15.30 -5.68 -12.18
CA ILE A 26 14.07 -6.46 -12.26
C ILE A 26 13.95 -7.12 -13.63
N GLU A 27 13.59 -8.40 -13.67
CA GLU A 27 13.23 -9.17 -14.85
C GLU A 27 11.83 -9.77 -14.65
N ILE A 28 10.91 -9.48 -15.56
CA ILE A 28 9.55 -10.04 -15.52
C ILE A 28 9.59 -11.44 -16.11
N ALA A 29 9.30 -12.47 -15.31
CA ALA A 29 9.31 -13.87 -15.75
C ALA A 29 7.89 -14.40 -16.08
N GLY A 30 6.84 -13.75 -15.61
CA GLY A 30 5.47 -14.14 -15.91
C GLY A 30 4.43 -13.32 -15.16
N GLY A 31 3.18 -13.42 -15.63
CA GLY A 31 2.00 -12.92 -14.95
C GLY A 31 1.12 -14.04 -14.45
N LEU A 32 0.35 -13.79 -13.40
CA LEU A 32 -0.66 -14.70 -12.88
C LEU A 32 -2.05 -14.11 -13.03
N GLU A 33 -2.98 -14.96 -13.46
CA GLU A 33 -4.42 -14.69 -13.48
C GLU A 33 -5.20 -15.92 -13.02
N SER A 34 -6.48 -15.71 -12.65
CA SER A 34 -7.37 -16.83 -12.34
C SER A 34 -7.58 -17.72 -13.55
N SER A 35 -7.87 -19.01 -13.34
CA SER A 35 -8.07 -20.00 -14.41
C SER A 35 -9.21 -19.65 -15.38
N GLY A 36 -10.18 -18.83 -14.94
CA GLY A 36 -11.28 -18.35 -15.80
C GLY A 36 -10.98 -17.06 -16.56
N SER A 37 -9.78 -16.48 -16.40
CA SER A 37 -9.44 -15.23 -17.08
C SER A 37 -9.20 -15.46 -18.58
N PRO A 38 -9.85 -14.68 -19.47
CA PRO A 38 -9.59 -14.75 -20.91
C PRO A 38 -8.19 -14.25 -21.30
N GLN A 39 -7.45 -13.69 -20.36
CA GLN A 39 -6.10 -13.15 -20.58
C GLN A 39 -4.98 -14.19 -20.36
N VAL A 40 -5.33 -15.40 -19.92
CA VAL A 40 -4.34 -16.49 -19.83
C VAL A 40 -3.75 -16.78 -21.21
N GLY A 41 -2.42 -16.81 -21.30
CA GLY A 41 -1.67 -16.96 -22.56
C GLY A 41 -1.36 -15.65 -23.29
N SER A 42 -1.97 -14.53 -22.92
CA SER A 42 -1.67 -13.20 -23.48
C SER A 42 -0.27 -12.71 -23.10
N ASP A 43 0.31 -11.87 -23.94
CA ASP A 43 1.58 -11.21 -23.65
C ASP A 43 1.38 -10.08 -22.63
N MET A 44 2.20 -10.04 -21.60
CA MET A 44 2.11 -9.04 -20.52
C MET A 44 2.37 -7.63 -21.00
N GLY A 45 3.32 -7.45 -21.90
CA GLY A 45 3.65 -6.15 -22.46
C GLY A 45 2.53 -5.56 -23.32
N GLU A 46 1.89 -6.42 -24.16
CA GLU A 46 0.71 -6.01 -24.93
C GLU A 46 -0.45 -5.61 -24.01
N LEU A 47 -0.70 -6.37 -22.93
CA LEU A 47 -1.70 -6.03 -21.91
C LEU A 47 -1.39 -4.71 -21.19
N ALA A 48 -0.12 -4.41 -20.96
CA ALA A 48 0.34 -3.19 -20.32
C ALA A 48 0.44 -1.99 -21.27
N GLY A 49 0.30 -2.20 -22.60
CA GLY A 49 0.38 -1.15 -23.60
C GLY A 49 1.80 -0.68 -23.93
N ILE A 50 2.83 -1.51 -23.65
CA ILE A 50 4.25 -1.19 -23.88
C ILE A 50 4.89 -2.01 -25.01
N GLY A 51 4.07 -2.68 -25.81
CA GLY A 51 4.55 -3.56 -26.86
C GLY A 51 4.78 -4.99 -26.36
N LYS A 52 5.23 -5.87 -27.24
CA LYS A 52 5.42 -7.29 -26.93
C LYS A 52 6.68 -7.52 -26.10
N LEU A 53 6.54 -8.16 -24.94
CA LEU A 53 7.64 -8.57 -24.07
C LEU A 53 8.07 -10.02 -24.29
N GLY A 54 7.25 -10.87 -24.91
CA GLY A 54 7.48 -12.31 -25.00
C GLY A 54 7.18 -13.07 -23.71
N VAL A 55 6.64 -12.40 -22.69
CA VAL A 55 6.30 -12.95 -21.37
C VAL A 55 4.81 -13.15 -21.24
N LYS A 56 4.37 -14.35 -20.87
CA LYS A 56 2.96 -14.74 -20.89
C LYS A 56 2.31 -14.73 -19.52
N VAL A 57 1.00 -14.49 -19.52
CA VAL A 57 0.12 -14.70 -18.37
C VAL A 57 -0.17 -16.20 -18.21
N SER A 58 -0.02 -16.72 -16.99
CA SER A 58 -0.27 -18.09 -16.58
C SER A 58 -1.41 -18.17 -15.57
N ASN A 59 -2.05 -19.32 -15.46
CA ASN A 59 -2.98 -19.68 -14.40
C ASN A 59 -2.43 -20.75 -13.45
N ASP A 60 -1.12 -21.04 -13.52
CA ASP A 60 -0.44 -22.03 -12.68
C ASP A 60 0.58 -21.33 -11.77
N PRO A 61 0.15 -20.89 -10.57
CA PRO A 61 1.03 -20.20 -9.64
C PRO A 61 2.16 -21.09 -9.11
N ALA A 62 1.90 -22.40 -8.91
CA ALA A 62 2.91 -23.29 -8.36
C ALA A 62 4.09 -23.48 -9.33
N ARG A 63 3.80 -23.59 -10.63
CA ARG A 63 4.80 -23.70 -11.68
C ARG A 63 5.56 -22.39 -11.89
N LEU A 64 4.86 -21.25 -11.95
CA LEU A 64 5.50 -19.96 -12.19
C LEU A 64 6.39 -19.55 -11.01
N LEU A 65 5.86 -19.66 -9.77
CA LEU A 65 6.61 -19.25 -8.58
C LEU A 65 7.79 -20.17 -8.23
N ALA A 66 7.90 -21.33 -8.88
CA ALA A 66 9.09 -22.17 -8.80
C ALA A 66 10.28 -21.64 -9.63
N GLN A 67 10.07 -20.63 -10.47
CA GLN A 67 11.06 -20.13 -11.44
C GLN A 67 11.44 -18.65 -11.20
N VAL A 68 10.96 -18.05 -10.12
CA VAL A 68 11.16 -16.63 -9.79
C VAL A 68 11.73 -16.44 -8.40
N ASP A 69 12.32 -15.27 -8.17
CA ASP A 69 12.87 -14.84 -6.89
C ASP A 69 11.79 -14.16 -6.02
N GLY A 70 10.70 -13.68 -6.64
CA GLY A 70 9.63 -13.01 -5.93
C GLY A 70 8.33 -12.85 -6.73
N VAL A 71 7.26 -12.53 -6.00
CA VAL A 71 5.94 -12.21 -6.56
C VAL A 71 5.45 -10.87 -6.01
N ILE A 72 4.88 -10.06 -6.92
CA ILE A 72 4.24 -8.78 -6.59
C ILE A 72 2.73 -8.97 -6.69
N ASP A 73 2.03 -8.69 -5.60
CA ASP A 73 0.62 -9.04 -5.43
C ASP A 73 -0.24 -7.84 -5.02
N PHE A 74 -1.15 -7.44 -5.91
CA PHE A 74 -2.20 -6.44 -5.68
C PHE A 74 -3.56 -7.02 -6.10
N THR A 75 -3.86 -8.20 -5.60
CA THR A 75 -5.05 -8.95 -6.00
C THR A 75 -6.19 -8.84 -4.98
N MET A 76 -6.54 -9.92 -4.35
CA MET A 76 -7.60 -10.02 -3.33
C MET A 76 -7.19 -10.99 -2.21
N PRO A 77 -7.76 -10.85 -1.00
CA PRO A 77 -7.33 -11.58 0.19
C PRO A 77 -7.10 -13.08 -0.02
N ALA A 78 -8.06 -13.78 -0.63
CA ALA A 78 -7.96 -15.22 -0.83
C ALA A 78 -6.77 -15.63 -1.73
N ALA A 79 -6.50 -14.85 -2.80
CA ALA A 79 -5.37 -15.10 -3.68
C ALA A 79 -4.05 -14.79 -2.98
N THR A 80 -3.98 -13.68 -2.24
CA THR A 80 -2.80 -13.28 -1.47
C THR A 80 -2.40 -14.34 -0.45
N VAL A 81 -3.36 -14.90 0.28
CA VAL A 81 -3.08 -15.99 1.25
C VAL A 81 -2.51 -17.21 0.53
N ALA A 82 -3.13 -17.66 -0.56
CA ALA A 82 -2.64 -18.80 -1.32
C ALA A 82 -1.23 -18.56 -1.90
N LEU A 83 -0.96 -17.36 -2.42
CA LEU A 83 0.37 -16.98 -2.92
C LEU A 83 1.41 -16.92 -1.80
N SER A 84 1.03 -16.46 -0.59
CA SER A 84 1.92 -16.44 0.58
C SER A 84 2.35 -17.85 1.00
N GLU A 85 1.44 -18.83 0.94
CA GLU A 85 1.74 -20.23 1.25
C GLU A 85 2.75 -20.81 0.22
N ILE A 86 2.56 -20.52 -1.08
CA ILE A 86 3.51 -20.94 -2.11
C ILE A 86 4.86 -20.22 -1.95
N ALA A 87 4.85 -18.92 -1.67
CA ALA A 87 6.07 -18.15 -1.43
C ALA A 87 6.88 -18.70 -0.24
N ALA A 88 6.20 -19.13 0.83
CA ALA A 88 6.83 -19.78 1.97
C ALA A 88 7.46 -21.14 1.60
N GLN A 89 6.78 -21.95 0.78
CA GLN A 89 7.30 -23.23 0.29
C GLN A 89 8.54 -23.06 -0.59
N LYS A 90 8.54 -22.00 -1.44
CA LYS A 90 9.63 -21.68 -2.37
C LYS A 90 10.71 -20.78 -1.75
N ARG A 91 10.46 -20.22 -0.57
CA ARG A 91 11.36 -19.28 0.13
C ARG A 91 11.69 -18.04 -0.70
N ILE A 92 10.72 -17.54 -1.46
CA ILE A 92 10.86 -16.36 -2.32
C ILE A 92 10.33 -15.10 -1.62
N VAL A 93 10.56 -13.95 -2.25
CA VAL A 93 9.97 -12.67 -1.83
C VAL A 93 8.50 -12.62 -2.20
N HIS A 94 7.67 -12.06 -1.31
CA HIS A 94 6.27 -11.74 -1.63
C HIS A 94 5.97 -10.30 -1.21
N VAL A 95 5.74 -9.42 -2.18
CA VAL A 95 5.35 -8.04 -1.94
C VAL A 95 3.83 -7.93 -2.04
N ILE A 96 3.18 -7.57 -0.95
CA ILE A 96 1.73 -7.55 -0.78
C ILE A 96 1.23 -6.12 -0.67
N GLY A 97 0.53 -5.64 -1.71
CA GLY A 97 -0.24 -4.40 -1.72
C GLY A 97 -1.77 -4.65 -1.71
N THR A 98 -2.18 -5.88 -1.49
CA THR A 98 -3.60 -6.25 -1.32
C THR A 98 -4.13 -5.71 0.01
N THR A 99 -5.30 -5.09 -0.04
CA THR A 99 -5.99 -4.54 1.14
C THR A 99 -7.24 -5.37 1.48
N GLY A 100 -7.82 -5.12 2.66
CA GLY A 100 -9.04 -5.80 3.10
C GLY A 100 -8.82 -7.21 3.62
N LEU A 101 -7.61 -7.54 4.05
CA LEU A 101 -7.27 -8.79 4.73
C LEU A 101 -7.95 -8.85 6.11
N SER A 102 -8.50 -10.01 6.46
CA SER A 102 -9.03 -10.28 7.79
C SER A 102 -7.91 -10.64 8.77
N ASP A 103 -8.19 -10.63 10.07
CA ASP A 103 -7.24 -11.07 11.10
C ASP A 103 -6.77 -12.51 10.87
N ILE A 104 -7.64 -13.37 10.32
CA ILE A 104 -7.31 -14.76 9.97
C ILE A 104 -6.30 -14.78 8.81
N ASP A 105 -6.51 -13.95 7.78
CA ASP A 105 -5.60 -13.83 6.64
C ASP A 105 -4.24 -13.30 7.09
N GLU A 106 -4.24 -12.28 7.95
CA GLU A 106 -3.02 -11.72 8.56
C GLU A 106 -2.26 -12.78 9.37
N GLY A 107 -2.97 -13.66 10.09
CA GLY A 107 -2.38 -14.78 10.80
C GLY A 107 -1.66 -15.76 9.86
N LYS A 108 -2.27 -16.09 8.72
CA LYS A 108 -1.68 -16.98 7.71
C LYS A 108 -0.46 -16.36 7.04
N ILE A 109 -0.52 -15.06 6.71
CA ILE A 109 0.61 -14.32 6.15
C ILE A 109 1.79 -14.28 7.12
N ARG A 110 1.54 -14.03 8.43
CA ARG A 110 2.58 -14.10 9.47
C ARG A 110 3.22 -15.49 9.57
N GLU A 111 2.44 -16.54 9.45
CA GLU A 111 2.99 -17.90 9.45
C GLU A 111 3.86 -18.15 8.20
N ALA A 112 3.40 -17.72 7.02
CA ALA A 112 4.18 -17.80 5.79
C ALA A 112 5.50 -17.03 5.87
N ALA A 113 5.51 -15.89 6.55
CA ALA A 113 6.69 -15.04 6.73
C ALA A 113 7.81 -15.70 7.54
N ARG A 114 7.53 -16.78 8.27
CA ARG A 114 8.61 -17.59 8.92
C ARG A 114 9.54 -18.24 7.93
N ARG A 115 9.13 -18.37 6.67
CA ARG A 115 9.88 -19.08 5.63
C ARG A 115 10.07 -18.26 4.35
N ALA A 116 9.27 -17.22 4.14
CA ALA A 116 9.35 -16.28 3.03
C ALA A 116 9.75 -14.88 3.53
N ARG A 117 10.24 -14.06 2.63
CA ARG A 117 10.48 -12.62 2.86
C ARG A 117 9.25 -11.87 2.38
N ILE A 118 8.39 -11.49 3.30
CA ILE A 118 7.13 -10.81 2.98
C ILE A 118 7.24 -9.33 3.29
N VAL A 119 7.03 -8.48 2.29
CA VAL A 119 6.85 -7.03 2.50
C VAL A 119 5.39 -6.70 2.28
N LYS A 120 4.69 -6.31 3.34
CA LYS A 120 3.27 -5.98 3.29
C LYS A 120 3.03 -4.54 3.75
N SER A 121 2.22 -3.82 3.00
CA SER A 121 1.75 -2.48 3.40
C SER A 121 0.39 -2.17 2.78
N ASP A 122 -0.46 -1.51 3.54
CA ASP A 122 -1.77 -1.01 3.07
C ASP A 122 -1.60 0.12 2.04
N ASN A 123 -0.42 0.72 1.98
CA ASN A 123 -0.04 1.69 0.97
C ASN A 123 1.45 1.53 0.62
N MET A 124 1.74 1.24 -0.65
CA MET A 124 3.12 1.06 -1.13
C MET A 124 3.82 2.37 -1.51
N SER A 125 3.16 3.52 -1.42
CA SER A 125 3.81 4.81 -1.70
C SER A 125 4.87 5.13 -0.64
N VAL A 126 6.09 5.35 -1.09
CA VAL A 126 7.21 5.82 -0.26
C VAL A 126 6.87 7.16 0.40
N GLY A 127 6.28 8.09 -0.38
CA GLY A 127 5.89 9.41 0.12
C GLY A 127 4.83 9.37 1.21
N VAL A 128 3.82 8.50 1.07
CA VAL A 128 2.76 8.33 2.08
C VAL A 128 3.32 7.74 3.39
N ASN A 129 4.20 6.74 3.30
CA ASN A 129 4.78 6.13 4.50
C ASN A 129 5.75 7.08 5.21
N LEU A 130 6.53 7.87 4.47
CA LEU A 130 7.35 8.93 5.06
C LEU A 130 6.46 9.97 5.75
N LEU A 131 5.36 10.38 5.10
CA LEU A 131 4.40 11.30 5.70
C LEU A 131 3.83 10.75 7.01
N ALA A 132 3.46 9.47 7.05
CA ALA A 132 2.93 8.83 8.27
C ALA A 132 3.96 8.85 9.42
N ALA A 133 5.22 8.52 9.15
CA ALA A 133 6.29 8.58 10.15
C ALA A 133 6.51 10.01 10.67
N LEU A 134 6.48 11.01 9.78
CA LEU A 134 6.59 12.43 10.18
C LEU A 134 5.38 12.88 11.00
N VAL A 135 4.17 12.47 10.63
CA VAL A 135 2.94 12.77 11.37
C VAL A 135 3.00 12.22 12.79
N GLU A 136 3.44 10.97 12.96
CA GLU A 136 3.61 10.37 14.30
C GLU A 136 4.63 11.15 15.11
N LYS A 137 5.79 11.45 14.53
CA LYS A 137 6.84 12.22 15.22
C LYS A 137 6.37 13.61 15.63
N ILE A 138 5.69 14.34 14.73
CA ILE A 138 5.16 15.68 15.01
C ILE A 138 4.06 15.60 16.10
N ALA A 139 3.14 14.64 15.98
CA ALA A 139 2.09 14.45 16.98
C ALA A 139 2.64 14.14 18.36
N ARG A 140 3.74 13.39 18.45
CA ARG A 140 4.44 13.10 19.72
C ARG A 140 5.16 14.31 20.30
N THR A 141 5.66 15.19 19.44
CA THR A 141 6.50 16.34 19.84
C THR A 141 5.68 17.56 20.23
N LEU A 142 4.60 17.85 19.51
CA LEU A 142 3.78 19.04 19.74
C LEU A 142 2.92 18.90 21.00
N PRO A 143 2.68 19.99 21.74
CA PRO A 143 1.75 20.02 22.88
C PRO A 143 0.32 19.61 22.50
N SER A 144 -0.48 19.27 23.51
CA SER A 144 -1.85 18.76 23.31
C SER A 144 -2.86 19.83 22.85
N ASP A 145 -2.50 21.10 22.89
CA ASP A 145 -3.29 22.23 22.38
C ASP A 145 -3.18 22.42 20.85
N PHE A 146 -2.32 21.64 20.19
CA PHE A 146 -2.35 21.52 18.73
C PHE A 146 -3.44 20.54 18.29
N ASP A 147 -4.49 21.05 17.71
CA ASP A 147 -5.56 20.28 17.10
C ASP A 147 -5.09 19.56 15.83
N ILE A 148 -5.55 18.33 15.62
CA ILE A 148 -5.15 17.51 14.46
C ILE A 148 -6.35 17.30 13.54
N GLU A 149 -6.23 17.75 12.29
CA GLU A 149 -7.23 17.55 11.24
C GLU A 149 -6.59 16.89 10.02
N ILE A 150 -7.28 15.92 9.44
CA ILE A 150 -6.85 15.20 8.24
C ILE A 150 -7.87 15.46 7.14
N LEU A 151 -7.41 16.04 6.04
CA LEU A 151 -8.22 16.32 4.86
C LEU A 151 -7.75 15.43 3.71
N GLU A 152 -8.70 14.78 3.02
CA GLU A 152 -8.39 13.99 1.84
C GLU A 152 -9.30 14.31 0.66
N LEU A 153 -8.75 14.27 -0.55
CA LEU A 153 -9.46 14.49 -1.80
C LEU A 153 -9.16 13.36 -2.79
N HIS A 154 -10.21 12.73 -3.32
CA HIS A 154 -10.11 11.70 -4.35
C HIS A 154 -11.14 11.92 -5.46
N HIS A 155 -10.96 11.14 -6.53
CA HIS A 155 -11.87 11.14 -7.68
C HIS A 155 -13.31 10.81 -7.26
N ARG A 156 -14.29 11.27 -8.08
CA ARG A 156 -15.74 11.13 -7.83
C ARG A 156 -16.24 9.69 -7.63
N HIS A 157 -15.48 8.70 -8.11
CA HIS A 157 -15.87 7.28 -8.06
C HIS A 157 -15.33 6.53 -6.83
N LYS A 158 -14.64 7.21 -5.90
CA LYS A 158 -14.17 6.58 -4.66
C LYS A 158 -15.35 6.40 -3.69
N VAL A 159 -15.54 5.18 -3.22
CA VAL A 159 -16.73 4.78 -2.43
C VAL A 159 -16.50 4.85 -0.92
N ASP A 160 -15.27 4.59 -0.47
CA ASP A 160 -14.90 4.64 0.94
C ASP A 160 -14.52 6.06 1.39
N ALA A 161 -14.93 6.45 2.59
CA ALA A 161 -14.56 7.70 3.26
C ALA A 161 -14.55 7.49 4.80
N PRO A 162 -13.50 7.93 5.51
CA PRO A 162 -12.22 8.40 5.01
C PRO A 162 -11.47 7.33 4.20
N SER A 163 -10.54 7.76 3.33
CA SER A 163 -9.70 6.83 2.58
C SER A 163 -8.78 6.01 3.50
N GLY A 164 -8.35 4.82 3.05
CA GLY A 164 -7.39 3.99 3.79
C GLY A 164 -6.11 4.77 4.16
N THR A 165 -5.61 5.62 3.26
CA THR A 165 -4.46 6.50 3.54
C THR A 165 -4.76 7.54 4.60
N ALA A 166 -5.95 8.14 4.61
CA ALA A 166 -6.33 9.08 5.66
C ALA A 166 -6.42 8.37 7.02
N LEU A 167 -6.93 7.13 7.05
CA LEU A 167 -6.96 6.32 8.28
C LEU A 167 -5.54 5.95 8.74
N LEU A 168 -4.63 5.60 7.84
CA LEU A 168 -3.21 5.36 8.16
C LEU A 168 -2.58 6.59 8.81
N LEU A 169 -2.79 7.78 8.25
CA LEU A 169 -2.28 9.03 8.81
C LEU A 169 -2.92 9.35 10.17
N GLY A 170 -4.22 9.05 10.34
CA GLY A 170 -4.92 9.17 11.61
C GLY A 170 -4.38 8.24 12.68
N GLN A 171 -4.06 7.00 12.32
CA GLN A 171 -3.42 6.04 13.23
C GLN A 171 -2.01 6.51 13.65
N ALA A 172 -1.23 7.02 12.71
CA ALA A 172 0.09 7.59 13.00
C ALA A 172 -0.01 8.78 13.97
N ALA A 173 -0.97 9.70 13.76
CA ALA A 173 -1.23 10.81 14.67
C ALA A 173 -1.69 10.31 16.05
N ALA A 174 -2.55 9.30 16.10
CA ALA A 174 -3.03 8.71 17.36
C ALA A 174 -1.90 8.01 18.13
N ALA A 175 -1.04 7.27 17.43
CA ALA A 175 0.15 6.66 18.02
C ALA A 175 1.09 7.72 18.63
N GLY A 176 1.36 8.80 17.89
CA GLY A 176 2.14 9.93 18.42
C GLY A 176 1.53 10.59 19.65
N ARG A 177 0.21 10.62 19.76
CA ARG A 177 -0.53 11.14 20.92
C ARG A 177 -0.76 10.11 22.02
N ASN A 178 -0.38 8.86 21.84
CA ASN A 178 -0.66 7.74 22.74
C ASN A 178 -2.17 7.60 23.05
N ILE A 179 -3.00 7.64 22.03
CA ILE A 179 -4.46 7.50 22.10
C ILE A 179 -4.96 6.44 21.10
N GLU A 180 -6.14 5.89 21.35
CA GLU A 180 -6.82 5.00 20.39
C GLU A 180 -7.63 5.83 19.38
N LEU A 181 -7.32 5.70 18.09
CA LEU A 181 -8.01 6.46 17.04
C LEU A 181 -9.52 6.23 17.04
N LYS A 182 -9.97 5.00 17.28
CA LYS A 182 -11.41 4.63 17.28
C LYS A 182 -12.22 5.45 18.29
N ASP A 183 -11.61 5.86 19.42
CA ASP A 183 -12.27 6.57 20.51
C ASP A 183 -12.21 8.10 20.33
N LYS A 184 -11.31 8.57 19.44
CA LYS A 184 -11.00 10.01 19.28
C LYS A 184 -11.22 10.54 17.87
N ALA A 185 -11.67 9.72 16.92
CA ALA A 185 -11.94 10.13 15.55
C ALA A 185 -13.26 10.89 15.40
N ILE A 186 -13.22 12.06 14.74
CA ILE A 186 -14.41 12.81 14.29
C ILE A 186 -14.47 12.74 12.77
N ARG A 187 -15.47 12.06 12.21
CA ARG A 187 -15.58 11.76 10.77
C ARG A 187 -16.58 12.63 10.02
N GLY A 188 -16.76 13.85 10.45
CA GLY A 188 -17.65 14.81 9.82
C GLY A 188 -18.18 15.83 10.82
N ARG A 189 -18.51 17.00 10.32
CA ARG A 189 -19.20 18.07 11.05
C ARG A 189 -20.27 18.63 10.12
N ASP A 190 -21.50 18.69 10.61
CA ASP A 190 -22.63 19.25 9.89
C ASP A 190 -23.52 20.03 10.86
N GLY A 191 -24.02 21.19 10.43
CA GLY A 191 -24.82 22.07 11.26
C GLY A 191 -24.06 22.67 12.45
N GLN A 192 -24.76 22.85 13.57
CA GLN A 192 -24.20 23.40 14.81
C GLN A 192 -23.66 22.27 15.69
N THR A 193 -22.37 21.96 15.56
CA THR A 193 -21.73 20.83 16.26
C THR A 193 -21.10 21.20 17.61
N GLY A 194 -21.19 22.48 18.01
CA GLY A 194 -20.48 22.99 19.19
C GLY A 194 -18.97 23.18 18.95
N ALA A 195 -18.25 23.54 20.00
CA ALA A 195 -16.81 23.69 19.95
C ALA A 195 -16.13 22.33 19.71
N ARG A 196 -14.99 22.36 19.01
CA ARG A 196 -14.17 21.16 18.77
C ARG A 196 -13.70 20.56 20.10
N PRO A 197 -13.91 19.27 20.38
CA PRO A 197 -13.35 18.63 21.55
C PRO A 197 -11.83 18.53 21.47
N THR A 198 -11.14 18.88 22.54
CA THR A 198 -9.67 18.77 22.64
C THR A 198 -9.21 17.32 22.58
N GLY A 199 -8.06 17.08 21.94
CA GLY A 199 -7.43 15.76 21.85
C GLY A 199 -8.10 14.79 20.87
N HIS A 200 -9.05 15.24 20.06
CA HIS A 200 -9.63 14.45 18.98
C HIS A 200 -8.86 14.64 17.67
N ILE A 201 -9.02 13.71 16.76
CA ILE A 201 -8.48 13.76 15.38
C ILE A 201 -9.65 13.86 14.42
N GLY A 202 -9.71 14.97 13.67
CA GLY A 202 -10.78 15.22 12.71
C GLY A 202 -10.45 14.68 11.32
N PHE A 203 -11.49 14.31 10.57
CA PHE A 203 -11.38 13.86 9.18
C PHE A 203 -12.36 14.63 8.30
N GLY A 204 -11.85 15.16 7.18
CA GLY A 204 -12.62 15.73 6.09
C GLY A 204 -12.37 14.96 4.80
N SER A 205 -13.43 14.55 4.10
CA SER A 205 -13.31 13.79 2.85
C SER A 205 -13.97 14.54 1.71
N LEU A 206 -13.20 14.86 0.67
CA LEU A 206 -13.66 15.51 -0.54
C LEU A 206 -13.65 14.54 -1.72
N ARG A 207 -14.61 14.70 -2.64
CA ARG A 207 -14.73 13.90 -3.87
C ARG A 207 -14.91 14.82 -5.05
N GLY A 208 -14.08 14.65 -6.11
CA GLY A 208 -14.18 15.49 -7.30
C GLY A 208 -13.29 15.04 -8.43
N GLY A 209 -13.69 15.29 -9.66
CA GLY A 209 -12.89 15.07 -10.86
C GLY A 209 -12.29 13.66 -10.96
N SER A 210 -11.01 13.65 -11.35
CA SER A 210 -10.19 12.45 -11.53
C SER A 210 -8.98 12.39 -10.56
N VAL A 211 -9.02 13.15 -9.46
CA VAL A 211 -7.92 13.24 -8.49
C VAL A 211 -7.53 11.84 -8.01
N VAL A 212 -6.24 11.52 -8.11
CA VAL A 212 -5.70 10.19 -7.74
C VAL A 212 -5.77 10.00 -6.23
N GLY A 213 -5.36 11.01 -5.47
CA GLY A 213 -5.41 11.07 -4.03
C GLY A 213 -4.52 12.18 -3.48
N GLU A 214 -5.11 13.07 -2.71
CA GLU A 214 -4.40 14.11 -1.96
C GLU A 214 -4.73 13.97 -0.49
N HIS A 215 -3.74 14.18 0.37
CA HIS A 215 -3.88 14.06 1.82
C HIS A 215 -3.11 15.19 2.48
N SER A 216 -3.78 15.89 3.38
CA SER A 216 -3.17 16.93 4.22
C SER A 216 -3.40 16.60 5.68
N VAL A 217 -2.35 16.66 6.49
CA VAL A 217 -2.44 16.57 7.94
C VAL A 217 -2.09 17.95 8.51
N ILE A 218 -3.01 18.53 9.24
CA ILE A 218 -2.96 19.87 9.77
C ILE A 218 -2.81 19.77 11.29
N PHE A 219 -1.77 20.37 11.83
CA PHE A 219 -1.56 20.60 13.27
C PHE A 219 -1.79 22.08 13.53
N ALA A 220 -2.91 22.42 14.15
CA ALA A 220 -3.33 23.81 14.37
C ALA A 220 -3.20 24.17 15.85
N GLY A 221 -2.22 25.00 16.18
CA GLY A 221 -2.00 25.57 17.50
C GLY A 221 -2.67 26.93 17.67
N PRO A 222 -2.53 27.57 18.85
CA PRO A 222 -3.18 28.85 19.17
C PRO A 222 -2.79 30.00 18.25
N SER A 223 -1.56 30.02 17.71
CA SER A 223 -1.03 31.14 16.92
C SER A 223 -0.25 30.69 15.69
N GLU A 224 -0.18 29.40 15.44
CA GLU A 224 0.55 28.83 14.31
C GLU A 224 -0.11 27.55 13.81
N ARG A 225 0.27 27.13 12.61
CA ARG A 225 -0.21 25.91 11.97
C ARG A 225 0.91 25.24 11.21
N ILE A 226 1.02 23.91 11.33
CA ILE A 226 1.91 23.07 10.52
C ILE A 226 1.04 22.22 9.62
N GLU A 227 1.37 22.17 8.34
CA GLU A 227 0.67 21.33 7.35
C GLU A 227 1.66 20.40 6.66
N LEU A 228 1.34 19.11 6.62
CA LEU A 228 2.05 18.13 5.83
C LEU A 228 1.13 17.65 4.72
N VAL A 229 1.59 17.73 3.48
CA VAL A 229 0.76 17.45 2.30
C VAL A 229 1.45 16.44 1.39
N HIS A 230 0.68 15.44 0.96
CA HIS A 230 1.06 14.51 -0.09
C HIS A 230 0.02 14.55 -1.21
N ARG A 231 0.47 14.70 -2.46
CA ARG A 231 -0.36 14.63 -3.66
C ARG A 231 0.15 13.53 -4.57
N ALA A 232 -0.72 12.56 -4.85
CA ALA A 232 -0.42 11.53 -5.83
C ALA A 232 -0.79 12.03 -7.24
N GLU A 233 0.19 12.17 -8.12
CA GLU A 233 -0.01 12.54 -9.50
C GLU A 233 -0.39 11.34 -10.39
N SER A 234 0.09 10.15 -10.01
CA SER A 234 -0.15 8.90 -10.70
C SER A 234 -0.21 7.74 -9.71
N ARG A 235 -0.87 6.63 -10.10
CA ARG A 235 -0.81 5.36 -9.36
C ARG A 235 0.52 4.64 -9.47
N ASP A 236 1.42 5.11 -10.31
CA ASP A 236 2.76 4.55 -10.49
C ASP A 236 3.57 4.57 -9.20
N ILE A 237 3.28 5.50 -8.28
CA ILE A 237 3.91 5.58 -6.95
C ILE A 237 3.82 4.25 -6.18
N PHE A 238 2.72 3.51 -6.32
CA PHE A 238 2.55 2.21 -5.66
C PHE A 238 3.40 1.13 -6.33
N ALA A 239 3.51 1.16 -7.66
CA ALA A 239 4.34 0.23 -8.40
C ALA A 239 5.84 0.48 -8.14
N HIS A 240 6.28 1.73 -8.13
CA HIS A 240 7.65 2.09 -7.75
C HIS A 240 7.99 1.62 -6.33
N GLY A 241 7.08 1.81 -5.38
CA GLY A 241 7.27 1.32 -4.02
C GLY A 241 7.36 -0.21 -3.94
N ALA A 242 6.53 -0.92 -4.71
CA ALA A 242 6.56 -2.38 -4.78
C ALA A 242 7.87 -2.91 -5.38
N MET A 243 8.38 -2.29 -6.46
CA MET A 243 9.69 -2.66 -7.03
C MET A 243 10.82 -2.43 -6.04
N ARG A 244 10.82 -1.29 -5.35
CA ARG A 244 11.80 -0.99 -4.29
C ARG A 244 11.73 -2.03 -3.17
N ALA A 245 10.53 -2.39 -2.73
CA ALA A 245 10.31 -3.40 -1.69
C ALA A 245 10.84 -4.77 -2.12
N ALA A 246 10.61 -5.18 -3.38
CA ALA A 246 11.09 -6.44 -3.92
C ALA A 246 12.63 -6.52 -3.89
N LEU A 247 13.30 -5.52 -4.46
CA LEU A 247 14.76 -5.44 -4.50
C LEU A 247 15.36 -5.38 -3.08
N TRP A 248 14.77 -4.60 -2.18
CA TRP A 248 15.24 -4.51 -0.79
C TRP A 248 15.12 -5.85 -0.05
N ALA A 249 14.04 -6.60 -0.31
CA ALA A 249 13.78 -7.87 0.37
C ALA A 249 14.66 -9.03 -0.14
N GLU A 250 15.33 -8.88 -1.28
CA GLU A 250 16.14 -9.95 -1.90
C GLU A 250 17.18 -10.51 -0.96
N ASP A 251 17.86 -9.65 -0.19
CA ASP A 251 18.94 -10.01 0.72
C ASP A 251 18.50 -10.14 2.19
N LYS A 252 17.19 -10.10 2.49
CA LYS A 252 16.71 -10.18 3.87
C LYS A 252 16.50 -11.63 4.32
N GLN A 253 16.50 -11.80 5.64
CA GLN A 253 16.07 -13.06 6.24
C GLN A 253 14.55 -13.24 6.09
N PRO A 254 14.02 -14.47 6.17
CA PRO A 254 12.58 -14.67 6.25
C PRO A 254 11.97 -13.82 7.37
N GLY A 255 10.88 -13.17 7.08
CA GLY A 255 10.23 -12.24 8.01
C GLY A 255 9.08 -11.49 7.36
N LEU A 256 8.28 -10.83 8.19
CA LEU A 256 7.24 -9.89 7.78
C LEU A 256 7.75 -8.46 7.97
N TYR A 257 7.82 -7.74 6.90
CA TYR A 257 8.33 -6.38 6.81
C TYR A 257 7.25 -5.43 6.27
N SER A 258 7.40 -4.17 6.56
CA SER A 258 6.59 -3.07 6.04
C SER A 258 7.38 -2.21 5.04
N ILE A 259 6.70 -1.28 4.37
CA ILE A 259 7.40 -0.28 3.56
C ILE A 259 8.23 0.68 4.44
N ALA A 260 7.88 0.85 5.72
CA ALA A 260 8.68 1.63 6.66
C ALA A 260 10.03 0.96 6.91
N ASP A 261 10.08 -0.38 7.03
CA ASP A 261 11.35 -1.14 7.12
C ASP A 261 12.20 -0.94 5.86
N VAL A 262 11.58 -1.01 4.68
CA VAL A 262 12.25 -0.78 3.38
C VAL A 262 12.89 0.59 3.30
N MET A 263 12.32 1.57 3.98
CA MET A 263 12.79 2.96 4.01
C MET A 263 13.75 3.26 5.17
N GLY A 264 13.94 2.31 6.10
CA GLY A 264 14.71 2.55 7.32
C GLY A 264 14.04 3.55 8.28
N LEU A 265 12.72 3.55 8.32
CA LEU A 265 11.89 4.39 9.19
C LEU A 265 11.30 3.62 10.38
N ALA A 266 11.44 2.31 10.39
CA ALA A 266 11.08 1.48 11.53
C ALA A 266 12.16 1.67 12.62
N ASP A 267 11.72 2.02 13.87
CA ASP A 267 12.57 2.15 15.06
C ASP A 267 13.07 0.77 15.53
#